data_606aaac960811f364e2c8835caff8475
#
_entry.id   606aaac960811f364e2c8835caff8475
#
_cell.length_a   1.000
_cell.length_b   1.000
_cell.length_c   1.000
_cell.angle_alpha   90.00
_cell.angle_beta   90.00
_cell.angle_gamma   90.00
#
_symmetry.space_group_name_H-M   'P 1'
#
loop_
_entity.id
_entity.type
_entity.pdbx_description
1 polymer ?
#
loop_
_entity_poly.entity_id
_entity_poly.type
_entity_poly.pdbx_seq_one_letter_code
_entity_poly.pdbx_strand_id
1 'polypeptide(L)'
;MSKTLGGRISELLEKLGMTQRELAETVGVTEVSMSRYIKGDRVPKGPIIANIARALHTTTDYLLGKEADEDSELAYYQTQRAIARNAKNWSQKQKADLVNALFGTN
;
A
#
# COMPACT_ATOMS: atom_id res chain seq x y z
N MET A 1 9.80 -15.41 7.00
CA MET A 1 10.45 -15.23 5.70
C MET A 1 9.99 -13.92 5.06
N SER A 2 10.93 -13.17 4.53
CA SER A 2 10.59 -11.95 3.82
C SER A 2 10.01 -12.32 2.46
N LYS A 3 8.92 -11.65 2.09
CA LYS A 3 8.31 -11.82 0.78
C LYS A 3 9.05 -10.98 -0.24
N THR A 4 9.11 -11.49 -1.47
CA THR A 4 9.67 -10.73 -2.58
C THR A 4 8.69 -9.63 -3.00
N LEU A 5 9.17 -8.67 -3.79
CA LEU A 5 8.29 -7.65 -4.38
C LEU A 5 7.14 -8.31 -5.13
N GLY A 6 7.45 -9.29 -5.97
CA GLY A 6 6.42 -10.02 -6.73
C GLY A 6 5.43 -10.75 -5.84
N GLY A 7 5.92 -11.35 -4.75
CA GLY A 7 5.06 -12.03 -3.78
C GLY A 7 4.09 -11.07 -3.11
N ARG A 8 4.55 -9.88 -2.76
CA ARG A 8 3.71 -8.85 -2.14
C ARG A 8 2.67 -8.34 -3.13
N ILE A 9 3.06 -8.14 -4.38
CA ILE A 9 2.11 -7.74 -5.44
C ILE A 9 1.04 -8.81 -5.63
N SER A 10 1.44 -10.07 -5.76
CA SER A 10 0.51 -11.18 -5.97
C SER A 10 -0.49 -11.32 -4.82
N GLU A 11 -0.02 -11.18 -3.59
CA GLU A 11 -0.88 -11.25 -2.42
C GLU A 11 -1.93 -10.15 -2.43
N LEU A 12 -1.53 -8.93 -2.78
CA LEU A 12 -2.47 -7.81 -2.84
C LEU A 12 -3.46 -7.94 -3.99
N LEU A 13 -3.03 -8.47 -5.13
CA LEU A 13 -3.94 -8.75 -6.24
C LEU A 13 -5.03 -9.72 -5.81
N GLU A 14 -4.66 -10.76 -5.10
CA GLU A 14 -5.61 -11.74 -4.59
C GLU A 14 -6.59 -11.10 -3.63
N LYS A 15 -6.09 -10.31 -2.69
CA LYS A 15 -6.94 -9.63 -1.70
C LYS A 15 -7.92 -8.65 -2.33
N LEU A 16 -7.51 -7.98 -3.40
CA LEU A 16 -8.33 -6.98 -4.08
C LEU A 16 -9.21 -7.57 -5.18
N GLY A 17 -9.06 -8.85 -5.48
CA GLY A 17 -9.78 -9.47 -6.58
C GLY A 17 -9.38 -8.91 -7.93
N MET A 18 -8.13 -8.46 -8.07
CA MET A 18 -7.61 -7.84 -9.29
C MET A 18 -6.70 -8.81 -10.03
N THR A 19 -6.78 -8.81 -11.35
CA THR A 19 -5.90 -9.65 -12.17
C THR A 19 -4.60 -8.90 -12.47
N GLN A 20 -3.56 -9.66 -12.81
CA GLN A 20 -2.29 -9.12 -13.25
C GLN A 20 -2.47 -8.19 -14.46
N ARG A 21 -3.34 -8.58 -15.39
CA ARG A 21 -3.65 -7.79 -16.57
C ARG A 21 -4.28 -6.45 -16.21
N GLU A 22 -5.24 -6.46 -15.30
CA GLU A 22 -5.87 -5.24 -14.82
C GLU A 22 -4.87 -4.31 -14.16
N LEU A 23 -3.97 -4.86 -13.36
CA LEU A 23 -2.91 -4.07 -12.74
C LEU A 23 -2.00 -3.44 -13.79
N ALA A 24 -1.59 -4.22 -14.80
CA ALA A 24 -0.74 -3.73 -15.88
C ALA A 24 -1.40 -2.56 -16.61
N GLU A 25 -2.68 -2.69 -16.92
CA GLU A 25 -3.44 -1.63 -17.60
C GLU A 25 -3.53 -0.38 -16.73
N THR A 26 -3.80 -0.54 -15.45
CA THR A 26 -3.92 0.59 -14.53
C THR A 26 -2.60 1.33 -14.37
N VAL A 27 -1.50 0.60 -14.31
CA VAL A 27 -0.16 1.18 -14.13
C VAL A 27 0.40 1.75 -15.44
N GLY A 28 -0.09 1.29 -16.58
CA GLY A 28 0.37 1.76 -17.89
C GLY A 28 1.57 0.99 -18.42
N VAL A 29 1.70 -0.28 -18.06
CA VAL A 29 2.76 -1.15 -18.58
C VAL A 29 2.13 -2.34 -19.28
N THR A 30 2.94 -3.08 -20.05
CA THR A 30 2.45 -4.29 -20.70
C THR A 30 2.27 -5.41 -19.69
N GLU A 31 1.39 -6.36 -20.02
CA GLU A 31 1.20 -7.53 -19.17
C GLU A 31 2.49 -8.34 -19.05
N VAL A 32 3.27 -8.41 -20.12
CA VAL A 32 4.57 -9.08 -20.12
C VAL A 32 5.53 -8.42 -19.12
N SER A 33 5.59 -7.08 -19.14
CA SER A 33 6.43 -6.36 -18.18
C SER A 33 5.99 -6.60 -16.75
N MET A 34 4.67 -6.54 -16.49
CA MET A 34 4.14 -6.80 -15.16
C MET A 34 4.47 -8.21 -14.71
N SER A 35 4.36 -9.20 -15.58
CA SER A 35 4.72 -10.57 -15.27
C SER A 35 6.17 -10.69 -14.86
N ARG A 36 7.07 -10.00 -15.55
CA ARG A 36 8.49 -10.01 -15.22
C ARG A 36 8.77 -9.38 -13.86
N TYR A 37 8.07 -8.29 -13.53
CA TYR A 37 8.20 -7.67 -12.21
C TYR A 37 7.76 -8.63 -11.11
N ILE A 38 6.66 -9.33 -11.32
CA ILE A 38 6.13 -10.28 -10.33
C ILE A 38 7.05 -11.48 -10.15
N LYS A 39 7.62 -11.98 -11.25
CA LYS A 39 8.55 -13.12 -11.20
C LYS A 39 9.93 -12.74 -10.68
N GLY A 40 10.25 -11.46 -10.60
CA GLY A 40 11.56 -10.99 -10.18
C GLY A 40 12.60 -10.97 -11.27
N ASP A 41 12.21 -11.16 -12.52
CA ASP A 41 13.11 -11.12 -13.68
C ASP A 41 13.53 -9.70 -14.04
N ARG A 42 12.77 -8.72 -13.59
CA ARG A 42 13.03 -7.31 -13.85
C ARG A 42 12.57 -6.47 -12.67
N VAL A 43 13.36 -5.47 -12.33
CA VAL A 43 13.02 -4.54 -11.25
C VAL A 43 12.34 -3.32 -11.84
N PRO A 44 11.10 -2.98 -11.42
CA PRO A 44 10.44 -1.78 -11.92
C PRO A 44 11.15 -0.53 -11.41
N LYS A 45 11.15 0.52 -12.23
CA LYS A 45 11.72 1.80 -11.84
C LYS A 45 10.82 2.48 -10.81
N GLY A 46 11.38 3.46 -10.08
CA GLY A 46 10.68 4.16 -9.02
C GLY A 46 9.27 4.65 -9.38
N PRO A 47 9.09 5.35 -10.51
CA PRO A 47 7.76 5.79 -10.92
C PRO A 47 6.77 4.64 -11.13
N ILE A 48 7.25 3.52 -11.65
CA ILE A 48 6.41 2.34 -11.86
C ILE A 48 6.01 1.72 -10.52
N ILE A 49 6.97 1.60 -9.60
CA ILE A 49 6.69 1.08 -8.25
C ILE A 49 5.64 1.96 -7.56
N ALA A 50 5.77 3.28 -7.67
CA ALA A 50 4.81 4.21 -7.09
C ALA A 50 3.41 4.01 -7.67
N ASN A 51 3.31 3.80 -8.97
CA ASN A 51 2.04 3.56 -9.64
C ASN A 51 1.43 2.22 -9.21
N ILE A 52 2.26 1.19 -9.07
CA ILE A 52 1.81 -0.13 -8.59
C ILE A 52 1.27 0.00 -7.16
N ALA A 53 2.01 0.68 -6.30
CA ALA A 53 1.59 0.90 -4.91
C ALA A 53 0.24 1.62 -4.85
N ARG A 54 0.07 2.64 -5.67
CA ARG A 54 -1.16 3.41 -5.73
C ARG A 54 -2.33 2.55 -6.20
N ALA A 55 -2.11 1.76 -7.25
CA ALA A 55 -3.14 0.88 -7.79
C ALA A 55 -3.56 -0.20 -6.80
N LEU A 56 -2.63 -0.65 -5.96
CA LEU A 56 -2.87 -1.69 -4.96
C LEU A 56 -3.24 -1.12 -3.58
N HIS A 57 -3.40 0.20 -3.47
CA HIS A 57 -3.75 0.88 -2.21
C HIS A 57 -2.76 0.60 -1.09
N THR A 58 -1.48 0.58 -1.42
CA THR A 58 -0.40 0.36 -0.48
C THR A 58 0.70 1.40 -0.68
N THR A 59 1.86 1.17 -0.08
CA THR A 59 3.01 2.08 -0.17
C THR A 59 4.18 1.42 -0.89
N THR A 60 5.05 2.24 -1.44
CA THR A 60 6.28 1.74 -2.05
C THR A 60 7.15 1.03 -1.02
N ASP A 61 7.20 1.54 0.22
CA ASP A 61 7.99 0.92 1.28
C ASP A 61 7.51 -0.49 1.60
N TYR A 62 6.20 -0.70 1.65
CA TYR A 62 5.66 -2.04 1.85
C TYR A 62 6.07 -2.98 0.72
N LEU A 63 5.92 -2.52 -0.53
CA LEU A 63 6.25 -3.35 -1.69
C LEU A 63 7.73 -3.70 -1.72
N LEU A 64 8.59 -2.77 -1.35
CA LEU A 64 10.04 -2.97 -1.35
C LEU A 64 10.56 -3.66 -0.09
N GLY A 65 9.71 -3.89 0.89
CA GLY A 65 10.11 -4.52 2.14
C GLY A 65 11.05 -3.68 2.98
N LYS A 66 10.92 -2.37 2.91
CA LYS A 66 11.81 -1.43 3.60
C LYS A 66 11.33 -1.00 4.97
N GLU A 67 10.41 -1.72 5.56
CA GLU A 67 9.95 -1.42 6.91
C GLU A 67 11.07 -1.78 7.89
N ALA A 68 11.67 -0.76 8.48
CA ALA A 68 12.75 -0.94 9.42
C ALA A 68 12.28 -1.52 10.76
N ASP A 69 11.04 -1.27 11.10
CA ASP A 69 10.42 -1.72 12.35
C ASP A 69 8.97 -2.07 12.03
N GLU A 70 8.71 -3.36 11.85
CA GLU A 70 7.39 -3.85 11.46
C GLU A 70 6.29 -3.41 12.42
N ASP A 71 6.56 -3.45 13.71
CA ASP A 71 5.56 -3.12 14.72
C ASP A 71 5.18 -1.64 14.67
N SER A 72 6.17 -0.77 14.59
CA SER A 72 5.93 0.67 14.51
C SER A 72 5.22 1.05 13.23
N GLU A 73 5.66 0.51 12.10
CA GLU A 73 5.05 0.78 10.80
C GLU A 73 3.61 0.30 10.76
N LEU A 74 3.38 -0.91 11.23
CA LEU A 74 2.04 -1.48 11.23
C LEU A 74 1.10 -0.66 12.12
N ALA A 75 1.55 -0.27 13.30
CA ALA A 75 0.75 0.56 14.19
C ALA A 75 0.39 1.90 13.55
N TYR A 76 1.37 2.52 12.89
CA TYR A 76 1.16 3.79 12.20
C TYR A 76 0.10 3.67 11.10
N TYR A 77 0.20 2.65 10.26
CA TYR A 77 -0.78 2.44 9.20
C TYR A 77 -2.16 2.12 9.72
N GLN A 78 -2.24 1.30 10.74
CA GLN A 78 -3.53 0.95 11.34
C GLN A 78 -4.20 2.19 11.93
N THR A 79 -3.45 3.06 12.57
CA THR A 79 -3.96 4.31 13.11
C THR A 79 -4.49 5.21 12.00
N GLN A 80 -3.71 5.39 10.92
CA GLN A 80 -4.12 6.20 9.81
C GLN A 80 -5.37 5.65 9.12
N ARG A 81 -5.44 4.35 8.93
CA ARG A 81 -6.60 3.71 8.33
C ARG A 81 -7.86 3.88 9.18
N ALA A 82 -7.71 3.77 10.48
CA ALA A 82 -8.84 3.96 11.40
C ALA A 82 -9.38 5.38 11.30
N ILE A 83 -8.50 6.37 11.29
CA ILE A 83 -8.89 7.77 11.14
C ILE A 83 -9.59 8.00 9.81
N ALA A 84 -8.99 7.55 8.73
CA ALA A 84 -9.53 7.75 7.38
C ALA A 84 -10.88 7.05 7.21
N ARG A 85 -11.00 5.82 7.73
CA ARG A 85 -12.21 5.03 7.59
C ARG A 85 -13.40 5.69 8.29
N ASN A 86 -13.18 6.22 9.48
CA ASN A 86 -14.24 6.76 10.31
C ASN A 86 -14.50 8.24 10.11
N ALA A 87 -13.57 8.93 9.45
CA ALA A 87 -13.65 10.38 9.30
C ALA A 87 -14.88 10.86 8.56
N LYS A 88 -15.45 10.04 7.68
CA LYS A 88 -16.66 10.41 6.91
C LYS A 88 -17.86 10.66 7.77
N ASN A 89 -17.94 9.97 8.90
CA ASN A 89 -19.12 10.02 9.77
C ASN A 89 -18.92 10.92 10.99
N TRP A 90 -17.79 11.62 11.05
CA TRP A 90 -17.43 12.42 12.22
C TRP A 90 -17.55 13.90 11.92
N SER A 91 -17.96 14.67 12.93
CA SER A 91 -17.92 16.11 12.85
C SER A 91 -16.46 16.59 12.90
N GLN A 92 -16.23 17.84 12.55
CA GLN A 92 -14.90 18.43 12.62
C GLN A 92 -14.33 18.35 14.03
N LYS A 93 -15.17 18.59 15.03
CA LYS A 93 -14.75 18.51 16.42
C LYS A 93 -14.36 17.09 16.78
N GLN A 94 -15.13 16.10 16.36
CA GLN A 94 -14.84 14.70 16.64
C GLN A 94 -13.53 14.27 16.00
N LYS A 95 -13.25 14.71 14.77
CA LYS A 95 -12.01 14.44 14.09
C LYS A 95 -10.82 15.05 14.82
N ALA A 96 -10.95 16.30 15.25
CA ALA A 96 -9.90 16.99 15.99
C ALA A 96 -9.63 16.33 17.34
N ASP A 97 -10.70 15.97 18.06
CA ASP A 97 -10.59 15.31 19.35
C ASP A 97 -9.89 13.96 19.24
N LEU A 98 -10.23 13.20 18.20
CA LEU A 98 -9.57 11.90 17.96
C LEU A 98 -8.10 12.07 17.66
N VAL A 99 -7.75 13.00 16.78
CA VAL A 99 -6.37 13.26 16.42
C VAL A 99 -5.57 13.66 17.66
N ASN A 100 -6.12 14.54 18.47
CA ASN A 100 -5.47 14.97 19.71
C ASN A 100 -5.27 13.81 20.69
N ALA A 101 -6.28 12.94 20.80
CA ALA A 101 -6.19 11.78 21.68
C ALA A 101 -5.12 10.79 21.23
N LEU A 102 -5.03 10.55 19.91
CA LEU A 102 -4.09 9.59 19.34
C LEU A 102 -2.64 10.09 19.36
N PHE A 103 -2.45 11.38 19.15
CA PHE A 103 -1.10 11.95 19.02
C PHE A 103 -0.67 12.73 20.26
N GLY A 104 -1.50 12.77 21.31
CA GLY A 104 -1.16 13.43 22.55
C GLY A 104 -1.05 14.94 22.47
N THR A 105 -1.65 15.55 21.46
CA THR A 105 -1.66 17.00 21.31
C THR A 105 -3.00 17.53 21.83
N ASN A 106 -2.91 18.56 22.61
CA ASN A 106 -4.10 19.23 23.16
C ASN A 106 -4.24 20.62 22.58
#